data_9aa8a5931879122c581cdc2a444d8bbb
#
_entry.id   9aa8a5931879122c581cdc2a444d8bbb
#
_cell.length_a   1.000
_cell.length_b   1.000
_cell.length_c   1.000
_cell.angle_alpha   90.00
_cell.angle_beta   90.00
_cell.angle_gamma   90.00
#
_symmetry.space_group_name_H-M   'P 1'
#
loop_
_entity.id
_entity.type
_entity.pdbx_description
1 polymer ?
#
loop_
_entity_poly.entity_id
_entity_poly.type
_entity_poly.pdbx_seq_one_letter_code
_entity_poly.pdbx_strand_id
1 'polypeptide(L)'
;WALTVIGLDAGTELVAGASIPFVGLVYSSLSGQYERIRAEQSERAAALLEAIEAARTEERNLLARELHDVLAHHFSVILLQCMAYGESDDPAEVRFALDRIAGSLEAADGELFLLTDVMSEGEEGKLPALVRPLTVAGRLQGTLKNSYIQADFRIDPTSDDLPPITRRTLTRAMQEGVTNIIRYADPGGKCLVELDVGETTTLLRICNEMPKKKRESKLSLGYGLSGIQERIDLSGGRFTAGPEGNQWVVTVEIPNRGSEAESVGGPSSHTR
;
A
#
# COMPACT_ATOMS: atom_id res chain seq x y z
N TRP A 1 35.15 48.82 -56.29
CA TRP A 1 36.60 48.92 -56.09
C TRP A 1 37.08 48.09 -54.89
N ALA A 2 36.39 48.09 -53.82
CA ALA A 2 36.75 47.29 -52.64
C ALA A 2 36.61 45.77 -52.85
N LEU A 3 35.74 45.34 -53.76
CA LEU A 3 35.49 43.89 -54.06
C LEU A 3 36.49 43.29 -55.03
N THR A 4 37.12 44.16 -55.91
CA THR A 4 38.20 43.74 -56.84
C THR A 4 39.47 43.31 -56.06
N VAL A 5 39.66 43.83 -54.84
CA VAL A 5 40.82 43.52 -54.00
C VAL A 5 40.68 42.11 -53.33
N ILE A 6 39.46 41.51 -53.25
CA ILE A 6 39.23 40.23 -52.69
C ILE A 6 39.24 39.11 -53.76
N GLY A 7 39.41 39.43 -55.05
CA GLY A 7 39.51 38.44 -56.14
C GLY A 7 38.23 37.68 -56.44
N LEU A 8 37.08 38.22 -56.09
CA LEU A 8 35.77 37.64 -56.40
C LEU A 8 35.32 38.08 -57.80
N ASP A 9 35.18 37.12 -58.70
CA ASP A 9 34.70 37.33 -60.07
C ASP A 9 33.20 37.67 -60.09
N ALA A 10 32.70 38.37 -61.06
CA ALA A 10 31.31 38.82 -61.21
C ALA A 10 30.30 37.64 -61.14
N GLY A 11 30.73 36.40 -61.45
CA GLY A 11 29.98 35.20 -61.37
C GLY A 11 29.77 34.75 -59.93
N THR A 12 30.76 34.92 -59.04
CA THR A 12 30.69 34.58 -57.61
C THR A 12 29.83 35.58 -56.83
N GLU A 13 29.79 36.87 -57.22
CA GLU A 13 28.89 37.87 -56.64
C GLU A 13 27.40 37.54 -56.90
N LEU A 14 27.08 37.08 -58.12
CA LEU A 14 25.71 36.75 -58.50
C LEU A 14 25.20 35.55 -57.81
N VAL A 15 26.05 34.54 -57.56
CA VAL A 15 25.72 33.32 -56.79
C VAL A 15 25.60 33.63 -55.29
N ALA A 16 26.49 34.45 -54.74
CA ALA A 16 26.43 34.87 -53.36
C ALA A 16 25.20 35.76 -53.07
N GLY A 17 24.88 36.68 -54.01
CA GLY A 17 23.74 37.59 -53.94
C GLY A 17 22.37 36.86 -53.96
N ALA A 18 22.27 35.71 -54.63
CA ALA A 18 21.05 34.90 -54.67
C ALA A 18 20.96 33.87 -53.59
N SER A 19 22.09 33.34 -53.09
CA SER A 19 22.12 32.26 -52.08
C SER A 19 21.73 32.76 -50.70
N ILE A 20 22.11 33.98 -50.30
CA ILE A 20 21.78 34.51 -48.96
C ILE A 20 20.26 34.68 -48.74
N PRO A 21 19.50 35.34 -49.64
CA PRO A 21 18.05 35.46 -49.49
C PRO A 21 17.34 34.07 -49.58
N PHE A 22 17.85 33.16 -50.41
CA PHE A 22 17.29 31.82 -50.52
C PHE A 22 17.47 31.02 -49.21
N VAL A 23 18.66 31.04 -48.61
CA VAL A 23 18.91 30.39 -47.29
C VAL A 23 18.05 31.06 -46.22
N GLY A 24 17.89 32.38 -46.22
CA GLY A 24 17.01 33.10 -45.31
C GLY A 24 15.54 32.67 -45.45
N LEU A 25 15.06 32.48 -46.67
CA LEU A 25 13.69 32.06 -46.96
C LEU A 25 13.45 30.60 -46.53
N VAL A 26 14.40 29.72 -46.77
CA VAL A 26 14.35 28.31 -46.31
C VAL A 26 14.39 28.27 -44.79
N TYR A 27 15.26 29.00 -44.14
CA TYR A 27 15.36 29.07 -42.69
C TYR A 27 14.08 29.61 -42.06
N SER A 28 13.48 30.69 -42.58
CA SER A 28 12.22 31.23 -42.05
C SER A 28 11.04 30.27 -42.26
N SER A 29 11.01 29.55 -43.37
CA SER A 29 10.00 28.52 -43.63
C SER A 29 10.12 27.35 -42.67
N LEU A 30 11.33 26.83 -42.45
CA LEU A 30 11.61 25.73 -41.54
C LEU A 30 11.35 26.11 -40.08
N SER A 31 11.78 27.31 -39.65
CA SER A 31 11.52 27.81 -38.31
C SER A 31 10.04 27.98 -38.04
N GLY A 32 9.27 28.49 -38.98
CA GLY A 32 7.82 28.62 -38.88
C GLY A 32 7.11 27.26 -38.80
N GLN A 33 7.58 26.27 -39.56
CA GLN A 33 7.06 24.89 -39.44
C GLN A 33 7.40 24.27 -38.08
N TYR A 34 8.63 24.44 -37.61
CA TYR A 34 9.06 23.94 -36.32
C TYR A 34 8.26 24.54 -35.15
N GLU A 35 8.02 25.84 -35.18
CA GLU A 35 7.19 26.51 -34.18
C GLU A 35 5.73 25.99 -34.17
N ARG A 36 5.14 25.76 -35.35
CA ARG A 36 3.79 25.17 -35.45
C ARG A 36 3.73 23.76 -34.89
N ILE A 37 4.68 22.90 -35.25
CA ILE A 37 4.74 21.51 -34.71
C ILE A 37 4.91 21.54 -33.19
N ARG A 38 5.76 22.44 -32.69
CA ARG A 38 5.96 22.58 -31.24
C ARG A 38 4.72 23.09 -30.53
N ALA A 39 3.99 24.01 -31.08
CA ALA A 39 2.73 24.51 -30.55
C ALA A 39 1.66 23.41 -30.52
N GLU A 40 1.49 22.64 -31.61
CA GLU A 40 0.56 21.52 -31.68
C GLU A 40 0.92 20.43 -30.66
N GLN A 41 2.21 20.12 -30.47
CA GLN A 41 2.65 19.15 -29.47
C GLN A 41 2.36 19.64 -28.05
N SER A 42 2.57 20.94 -27.80
CA SER A 42 2.27 21.58 -26.52
C SER A 42 0.77 21.53 -26.19
N GLU A 43 -0.08 21.83 -27.17
CA GLU A 43 -1.54 21.77 -27.02
C GLU A 43 -2.02 20.33 -26.76
N ARG A 44 -1.48 19.35 -27.50
CA ARG A 44 -1.80 17.93 -27.28
C ARG A 44 -1.35 17.44 -25.90
N ALA A 45 -0.16 17.86 -25.47
CA ALA A 45 0.34 17.51 -24.14
C ALA A 45 -0.54 18.10 -23.03
N ALA A 46 -0.97 19.37 -23.17
CA ALA A 46 -1.89 20.01 -22.24
C ALA A 46 -3.26 19.31 -22.19
N ALA A 47 -3.83 18.97 -23.34
CA ALA A 47 -5.10 18.26 -23.42
C ALA A 47 -5.03 16.84 -22.82
N LEU A 48 -3.90 16.15 -22.98
CA LEU A 48 -3.67 14.83 -22.36
C LEU A 48 -3.58 14.94 -20.84
N LEU A 49 -2.87 15.94 -20.31
CA LEU A 49 -2.79 16.18 -18.87
C LEU A 49 -4.15 16.48 -18.28
N GLU A 50 -4.94 17.34 -18.92
CA GLU A 50 -6.31 17.65 -18.48
C GLU A 50 -7.21 16.39 -18.50
N ALA A 51 -7.11 15.56 -19.54
CA ALA A 51 -7.86 14.31 -19.63
C ALA A 51 -7.46 13.31 -18.52
N ILE A 52 -6.17 13.22 -18.20
CA ILE A 52 -5.66 12.38 -17.11
C ILE A 52 -6.18 12.87 -15.76
N GLU A 53 -6.14 14.18 -15.51
CA GLU A 53 -6.68 14.76 -14.26
C GLU A 53 -8.18 14.57 -14.12
N ALA A 54 -8.94 14.72 -15.20
CA ALA A 54 -10.38 14.46 -15.23
C ALA A 54 -10.68 12.98 -14.94
N ALA A 55 -9.98 12.05 -15.59
CA ALA A 55 -10.13 10.62 -15.35
C ALA A 55 -9.81 10.23 -13.89
N ARG A 56 -8.72 10.76 -13.33
CA ARG A 56 -8.37 10.56 -11.92
C ARG A 56 -9.44 11.08 -10.96
N THR A 57 -10.03 12.23 -11.27
CA THR A 57 -11.08 12.82 -10.45
C THR A 57 -12.35 11.97 -10.48
N GLU A 58 -12.71 11.45 -11.65
CA GLU A 58 -13.85 10.55 -11.82
C GLU A 58 -13.65 9.22 -11.09
N GLU A 59 -12.46 8.63 -11.20
CA GLU A 59 -12.07 7.42 -10.47
C GLU A 59 -12.16 7.61 -8.95
N ARG A 60 -11.61 8.72 -8.43
CA ARG A 60 -11.73 9.06 -6.99
C ARG A 60 -13.17 9.21 -6.53
N ASN A 61 -14.03 9.82 -7.34
CA ASN A 61 -15.44 10.00 -7.03
C ASN A 61 -16.20 8.67 -7.05
N LEU A 62 -15.83 7.75 -7.93
CA LEU A 62 -16.42 6.42 -8.02
C LEU A 62 -16.03 5.60 -6.78
N LEU A 63 -14.77 5.59 -6.42
CA LEU A 63 -14.25 4.91 -5.23
C LEU A 63 -14.83 5.50 -3.93
N ALA A 64 -14.99 6.83 -3.84
CA ALA A 64 -15.63 7.45 -2.69
C ALA A 64 -17.09 7.02 -2.52
N ARG A 65 -17.82 6.81 -3.61
CA ARG A 65 -19.18 6.26 -3.55
C ARG A 65 -19.20 4.80 -3.09
N GLU A 66 -18.30 3.99 -3.62
CA GLU A 66 -18.17 2.59 -3.24
C GLU A 66 -17.79 2.43 -1.76
N LEU A 67 -16.84 3.24 -1.26
CA LEU A 67 -16.51 3.35 0.16
C LEU A 67 -17.72 3.74 1.00
N HIS A 68 -18.51 4.71 0.55
CA HIS A 68 -19.70 5.16 1.26
C HIS A 68 -20.76 4.06 1.34
N ASP A 69 -20.96 3.32 0.25
CA ASP A 69 -21.95 2.24 0.17
C ASP A 69 -21.57 1.07 1.10
N VAL A 70 -20.30 0.68 1.15
CA VAL A 70 -19.78 -0.33 2.08
C VAL A 70 -20.00 0.12 3.53
N LEU A 71 -19.58 1.34 3.87
CA LEU A 71 -19.75 1.87 5.23
C LEU A 71 -21.23 1.98 5.62
N ALA A 72 -22.08 2.50 4.74
CA ALA A 72 -23.51 2.64 4.99
C ALA A 72 -24.20 1.29 5.25
N HIS A 73 -23.80 0.25 4.48
CA HIS A 73 -24.31 -1.11 4.69
C HIS A 73 -23.96 -1.63 6.09
N HIS A 74 -22.69 -1.61 6.46
CA HIS A 74 -22.24 -2.14 7.75
C HIS A 74 -22.78 -1.32 8.93
N PHE A 75 -22.81 0.00 8.84
CA PHE A 75 -23.42 0.84 9.86
C PHE A 75 -24.92 0.55 10.04
N SER A 76 -25.64 0.29 8.95
CA SER A 76 -27.05 -0.07 9.02
C SER A 76 -27.25 -1.41 9.75
N VAL A 77 -26.42 -2.40 9.47
CA VAL A 77 -26.46 -3.70 10.18
C VAL A 77 -26.15 -3.53 11.67
N ILE A 78 -25.13 -2.75 12.03
CA ILE A 78 -24.76 -2.45 13.42
C ILE A 78 -25.91 -1.75 14.14
N LEU A 79 -26.49 -0.72 13.52
CA LEU A 79 -27.60 0.04 14.08
C LEU A 79 -28.82 -0.85 14.35
N LEU A 80 -29.17 -1.74 13.41
CA LEU A 80 -30.24 -2.71 13.56
C LEU A 80 -30.00 -3.65 14.74
N GLN A 81 -28.76 -4.12 14.97
CA GLN A 81 -28.41 -4.94 16.13
C GLN A 81 -28.56 -4.15 17.44
N CYS A 82 -28.07 -2.91 17.45
CA CYS A 82 -28.22 -2.04 18.63
C CYS A 82 -29.70 -1.77 18.95
N MET A 83 -30.55 -1.53 17.95
CA MET A 83 -31.97 -1.29 18.15
C MET A 83 -32.72 -2.55 18.59
N ALA A 84 -32.36 -3.72 18.06
CA ALA A 84 -33.02 -4.99 18.36
C ALA A 84 -32.71 -5.51 19.77
N TYR A 85 -31.50 -5.27 20.26
CA TYR A 85 -31.00 -5.89 21.50
C TYR A 85 -30.55 -4.86 22.57
N GLY A 86 -30.59 -3.56 22.26
CA GLY A 86 -30.10 -2.50 23.15
C GLY A 86 -30.87 -2.36 24.47
N GLU A 87 -32.13 -2.84 24.52
CA GLU A 87 -32.99 -2.82 25.70
C GLU A 87 -33.15 -4.24 26.32
N SER A 88 -32.42 -5.24 25.84
CA SER A 88 -32.50 -6.60 26.37
C SER A 88 -31.74 -6.73 27.68
N ASP A 89 -32.41 -7.27 28.71
CA ASP A 89 -31.80 -7.61 29.97
C ASP A 89 -31.19 -9.05 29.98
N ASP A 90 -31.37 -9.81 28.89
CA ASP A 90 -30.79 -11.14 28.77
C ASP A 90 -29.32 -11.08 28.35
N PRO A 91 -28.37 -11.50 29.21
CA PRO A 91 -26.95 -11.46 28.88
C PRO A 91 -26.58 -12.30 27.66
N ALA A 92 -27.37 -13.34 27.33
CA ALA A 92 -27.11 -14.18 26.15
C ALA A 92 -27.45 -13.43 24.84
N GLU A 93 -28.57 -12.72 24.81
CA GLU A 93 -28.99 -11.90 23.67
C GLU A 93 -28.04 -10.72 23.46
N VAL A 94 -27.64 -10.02 24.54
CA VAL A 94 -26.67 -8.93 24.46
C VAL A 94 -25.33 -9.44 23.91
N ARG A 95 -24.87 -10.59 24.39
CA ARG A 95 -23.63 -11.19 23.88
C ARG A 95 -23.74 -11.55 22.40
N PHE A 96 -24.86 -12.14 21.98
CA PHE A 96 -25.11 -12.46 20.58
C PHE A 96 -25.10 -11.21 19.69
N ALA A 97 -25.72 -10.12 20.13
CA ALA A 97 -25.69 -8.84 19.40
C ALA A 97 -24.27 -8.28 19.30
N LEU A 98 -23.50 -8.29 20.37
CA LEU A 98 -22.11 -7.84 20.37
C LEU A 98 -21.23 -8.66 19.42
N ASP A 99 -21.40 -9.98 19.40
CA ASP A 99 -20.65 -10.85 18.47
C ASP A 99 -20.99 -10.55 17.00
N ARG A 100 -22.26 -10.25 16.70
CA ARG A 100 -22.68 -9.85 15.35
C ARG A 100 -22.18 -8.46 14.95
N ILE A 101 -22.18 -7.51 15.87
CA ILE A 101 -21.61 -6.19 15.65
C ILE A 101 -20.11 -6.29 15.38
N ALA A 102 -19.38 -7.08 16.18
CA ALA A 102 -17.96 -7.32 15.97
C ALA A 102 -17.69 -7.95 14.59
N GLY A 103 -18.44 -8.98 14.21
CA GLY A 103 -18.31 -9.60 12.88
C GLY A 103 -18.61 -8.63 11.71
N SER A 104 -19.60 -7.74 11.87
CA SER A 104 -19.91 -6.72 10.86
C SER A 104 -18.80 -5.68 10.74
N LEU A 105 -18.18 -5.29 11.85
CA LEU A 105 -17.02 -4.39 11.84
C LEU A 105 -15.78 -5.04 11.21
N GLU A 106 -15.54 -6.32 11.50
CA GLU A 106 -14.43 -7.07 10.88
C GLU A 106 -14.62 -7.19 9.35
N ALA A 107 -15.85 -7.44 8.90
CA ALA A 107 -16.17 -7.50 7.46
C ALA A 107 -15.98 -6.13 6.80
N ALA A 108 -16.51 -5.06 7.41
CA ALA A 108 -16.34 -3.69 6.91
C ALA A 108 -14.86 -3.31 6.78
N ASP A 109 -14.05 -3.62 7.79
CA ASP A 109 -12.62 -3.34 7.78
C ASP A 109 -11.90 -4.12 6.66
N GLY A 110 -12.30 -5.37 6.40
CA GLY A 110 -11.80 -6.17 5.28
C GLY A 110 -12.14 -5.59 3.90
N GLU A 111 -13.39 -5.17 3.69
CA GLU A 111 -13.85 -4.57 2.43
C GLU A 111 -13.20 -3.20 2.20
N LEU A 112 -13.13 -2.34 3.23
CA LEU A 112 -12.43 -1.07 3.17
C LEU A 112 -10.95 -1.23 2.83
N PHE A 113 -10.34 -2.27 3.38
CA PHE A 113 -8.95 -2.58 3.08
C PHE A 113 -8.74 -2.90 1.59
N LEU A 114 -9.61 -3.73 0.98
CA LEU A 114 -9.53 -4.05 -0.45
C LEU A 114 -9.71 -2.81 -1.33
N LEU A 115 -10.66 -1.93 -1.00
CA LEU A 115 -10.88 -0.70 -1.74
C LEU A 115 -9.71 0.28 -1.62
N THR A 116 -9.13 0.41 -0.43
CA THR A 116 -7.93 1.28 -0.23
C THR A 116 -6.69 0.70 -0.88
N ASP A 117 -6.61 -0.62 -1.09
CA ASP A 117 -5.52 -1.28 -1.80
C ASP A 117 -5.50 -0.90 -3.27
N VAL A 118 -6.66 -0.97 -3.92
CA VAL A 118 -6.84 -0.55 -5.32
C VAL A 118 -6.50 0.94 -5.49
N MET A 119 -6.92 1.81 -4.55
CA MET A 119 -6.66 3.25 -4.62
C MET A 119 -5.18 3.64 -4.54
N SER A 120 -4.35 2.86 -3.89
CA SER A 120 -2.95 3.23 -3.64
C SER A 120 -1.97 2.69 -4.66
N GLU A 121 -2.38 1.84 -5.59
CA GLU A 121 -1.55 1.43 -6.73
C GLU A 121 -1.23 2.58 -7.69
N GLY A 122 -1.96 3.70 -7.62
CA GLY A 122 -1.78 4.88 -8.48
C GLY A 122 -0.94 6.03 -7.91
N GLU A 123 -0.60 6.03 -6.62
CA GLU A 123 0.19 7.10 -5.99
C GLU A 123 1.48 6.56 -5.35
N GLU A 124 2.50 6.33 -6.16
CA GLU A 124 3.87 6.15 -5.67
C GLU A 124 4.30 7.42 -4.92
N GLY A 125 4.24 7.39 -3.58
CA GLY A 125 4.86 8.41 -2.74
C GLY A 125 4.07 8.99 -1.57
N LYS A 126 2.75 8.82 -1.48
CA LYS A 126 1.94 9.36 -0.36
C LYS A 126 1.02 8.31 0.26
N LEU A 127 1.61 7.27 0.84
CA LEU A 127 0.83 6.36 1.67
C LEU A 127 0.39 7.08 2.96
N PRO A 128 -0.89 6.93 3.37
CA PRO A 128 -1.37 7.48 4.64
C PRO A 128 -0.49 6.99 5.79
N ALA A 129 -0.29 7.83 6.80
CA ALA A 129 0.42 7.49 8.04
C ALA A 129 -0.13 6.22 8.74
N LEU A 130 -1.34 5.79 8.37
CA LEU A 130 -2.03 4.58 8.81
C LEU A 130 -1.33 3.27 8.40
N VAL A 131 -0.46 3.31 7.40
CA VAL A 131 0.23 2.13 6.84
C VAL A 131 1.71 2.08 7.26
N ARG A 132 2.17 2.98 8.13
CA ARG A 132 3.53 2.95 8.67
C ARG A 132 3.60 2.02 9.88
N PRO A 133 4.39 0.95 9.83
CA PRO A 133 4.53 -0.01 10.93
C PRO A 133 4.80 0.63 12.29
N LEU A 134 5.69 1.61 12.36
CA LEU A 134 5.98 2.35 13.60
C LEU A 134 4.76 3.09 14.16
N THR A 135 3.99 3.77 13.30
CA THR A 135 2.80 4.51 13.71
C THR A 135 1.70 3.58 14.19
N VAL A 136 1.50 2.46 13.48
CA VAL A 136 0.50 1.44 13.85
C VAL A 136 0.89 0.77 15.17
N ALA A 137 2.14 0.38 15.34
CA ALA A 137 2.65 -0.21 16.58
C ALA A 137 2.39 0.69 17.80
N GLY A 138 2.68 2.00 17.71
CA GLY A 138 2.41 2.94 18.79
C GLY A 138 0.93 3.00 19.21
N ARG A 139 0.00 2.96 18.25
CA ARG A 139 -1.45 2.91 18.53
C ARG A 139 -1.85 1.58 19.19
N LEU A 140 -1.37 0.47 18.64
CA LEU A 140 -1.69 -0.87 19.17
C LEU A 140 -1.15 -1.06 20.58
N GLN A 141 0.03 -0.53 20.89
CA GLN A 141 0.59 -0.51 22.24
C GLN A 141 -0.32 0.25 23.21
N GLY A 142 -0.83 1.42 22.79
CA GLY A 142 -1.81 2.18 23.57
C GLY A 142 -3.11 1.41 23.81
N THR A 143 -3.63 0.70 22.80
CA THR A 143 -4.84 -0.12 22.90
C THR A 143 -4.65 -1.28 23.88
N LEU A 144 -3.53 -1.99 23.85
CA LEU A 144 -3.21 -3.07 24.77
C LEU A 144 -3.08 -2.56 26.21
N LYS A 145 -2.43 -1.40 26.40
CA LYS A 145 -2.33 -0.76 27.72
C LYS A 145 -3.71 -0.44 28.32
N ASN A 146 -4.62 0.07 27.49
CA ASN A 146 -6.01 0.34 27.90
C ASN A 146 -6.79 -0.93 28.23
N SER A 147 -6.38 -2.07 27.66
CA SER A 147 -6.93 -3.40 27.93
C SER A 147 -6.23 -4.13 29.09
N TYR A 148 -5.40 -3.42 29.87
CA TYR A 148 -4.64 -3.96 30.99
C TYR A 148 -3.66 -5.09 30.61
N ILE A 149 -3.11 -5.06 29.39
CA ILE A 149 -2.11 -6.02 28.91
C ILE A 149 -0.74 -5.32 28.86
N GLN A 150 0.28 -5.99 29.40
CA GLN A 150 1.66 -5.48 29.39
C GLN A 150 2.30 -5.83 28.04
N ALA A 151 2.47 -4.82 27.19
CA ALA A 151 2.94 -5.00 25.84
C ALA A 151 4.34 -4.38 25.64
N ASP A 152 5.28 -5.16 25.13
CA ASP A 152 6.58 -4.71 24.63
C ASP A 152 6.55 -4.72 23.10
N PHE A 153 6.91 -3.60 22.49
CA PHE A 153 6.96 -3.45 21.02
C PHE A 153 8.40 -3.10 20.61
N ARG A 154 8.99 -3.95 19.79
CA ARG A 154 10.31 -3.79 19.20
C ARG A 154 10.18 -3.76 17.71
N ILE A 155 10.13 -2.57 17.15
CA ILE A 155 9.88 -2.35 15.72
C ILE A 155 11.11 -1.71 15.11
N ASP A 156 11.68 -2.36 14.10
CA ASP A 156 12.78 -1.82 13.34
C ASP A 156 12.35 -0.52 12.63
N PRO A 157 13.06 0.60 12.85
CA PRO A 157 12.74 1.88 12.21
C PRO A 157 12.70 1.82 10.68
N THR A 158 13.52 0.96 10.06
CA THR A 158 13.56 0.79 8.60
C THR A 158 12.33 0.09 8.04
N SER A 159 11.45 -0.45 8.90
CA SER A 159 10.18 -1.04 8.48
C SER A 159 9.26 -0.06 7.76
N ASP A 160 9.40 1.25 8.00
CA ASP A 160 8.65 2.28 7.29
C ASP A 160 9.13 2.48 5.83
N ASP A 161 10.32 1.99 5.48
CA ASP A 161 10.91 2.06 4.13
C ASP A 161 10.64 0.82 3.28
N LEU A 162 10.02 -0.21 3.85
CA LEU A 162 9.63 -1.43 3.13
C LEU A 162 8.65 -1.11 1.98
N PRO A 163 8.56 -1.98 0.95
CA PRO A 163 7.56 -1.84 -0.11
C PRO A 163 6.13 -1.69 0.45
N PRO A 164 5.27 -0.90 -0.19
CA PRO A 164 3.92 -0.60 0.30
C PRO A 164 3.10 -1.84 0.64
N ILE A 165 3.14 -2.86 -0.23
CA ILE A 165 2.41 -4.12 -0.03
C ILE A 165 2.91 -4.88 1.21
N THR A 166 4.23 -4.91 1.43
CA THR A 166 4.85 -5.55 2.61
C THR A 166 4.43 -4.84 3.88
N ARG A 167 4.52 -3.49 3.91
CA ARG A 167 4.08 -2.69 5.06
C ARG A 167 2.62 -2.95 5.42
N ARG A 168 1.73 -3.02 4.43
CA ARG A 168 0.31 -3.31 4.65
C ARG A 168 0.09 -4.68 5.23
N THR A 169 0.72 -5.70 4.65
CA THR A 169 0.61 -7.08 5.15
C THR A 169 1.08 -7.17 6.60
N LEU A 170 2.21 -6.55 6.94
CA LEU A 170 2.75 -6.53 8.29
C LEU A 170 1.87 -5.75 9.27
N THR A 171 1.38 -4.57 8.89
CA THR A 171 0.49 -3.76 9.75
C THR A 171 -0.83 -4.47 10.00
N ARG A 172 -1.40 -5.14 8.99
CA ARG A 172 -2.61 -5.95 9.16
C ARG A 172 -2.38 -7.15 10.07
N ALA A 173 -1.26 -7.84 9.91
CA ALA A 173 -0.89 -8.95 10.79
C ALA A 173 -0.71 -8.49 12.25
N MET A 174 -0.10 -7.32 12.48
CA MET A 174 -0.01 -6.73 13.82
C MET A 174 -1.38 -6.38 14.39
N GLN A 175 -2.27 -5.78 13.63
CA GLN A 175 -3.63 -5.43 14.06
C GLN A 175 -4.41 -6.67 14.47
N GLU A 176 -4.44 -7.69 13.62
CA GLU A 176 -5.14 -8.94 13.90
C GLU A 176 -4.54 -9.68 15.10
N GLY A 177 -3.20 -9.75 15.19
CA GLY A 177 -2.52 -10.35 16.33
C GLY A 177 -2.87 -9.66 17.63
N VAL A 178 -2.89 -8.32 17.67
CA VAL A 178 -3.28 -7.54 18.84
C VAL A 178 -4.77 -7.71 19.17
N THR A 179 -5.64 -7.74 18.18
CA THR A 179 -7.08 -8.01 18.39
C THR A 179 -7.29 -9.39 19.02
N ASN A 180 -6.56 -10.38 18.56
CA ASN A 180 -6.58 -11.72 19.13
C ASN A 180 -6.06 -11.74 20.57
N ILE A 181 -5.00 -11.00 20.86
CA ILE A 181 -4.49 -10.86 22.23
C ILE A 181 -5.56 -10.25 23.15
N ILE A 182 -6.21 -9.16 22.75
CA ILE A 182 -7.28 -8.51 23.55
C ILE A 182 -8.45 -9.47 23.79
N ARG A 183 -8.79 -10.26 22.79
CA ARG A 183 -9.92 -11.22 22.87
C ARG A 183 -9.64 -12.43 23.77
N TYR A 184 -8.40 -12.93 23.77
CA TYR A 184 -8.09 -14.23 24.38
C TYR A 184 -7.12 -14.16 25.55
N ALA A 185 -6.27 -13.15 25.71
CA ALA A 185 -5.34 -13.06 26.82
C ALA A 185 -6.04 -12.73 28.15
N ASP A 186 -5.44 -13.13 29.23
CA ASP A 186 -5.87 -12.72 30.55
C ASP A 186 -5.47 -11.28 30.86
N PRO A 187 -6.27 -10.50 31.63
CA PRO A 187 -5.85 -9.19 32.12
C PRO A 187 -4.56 -9.31 32.95
N GLY A 188 -3.61 -8.42 32.71
CA GLY A 188 -2.27 -8.48 33.33
C GLY A 188 -1.29 -9.40 32.62
N GLY A 189 -1.72 -10.10 31.55
CA GLY A 189 -0.84 -10.92 30.72
C GLY A 189 0.19 -10.08 29.96
N LYS A 190 1.26 -10.76 29.55
CA LYS A 190 2.37 -10.13 28.81
C LYS A 190 2.29 -10.49 27.32
N CYS A 191 2.66 -9.54 26.49
CA CYS A 191 2.86 -9.80 25.06
C CYS A 191 4.12 -9.08 24.54
N LEU A 192 4.69 -9.63 23.48
CA LEU A 192 5.81 -9.06 22.73
C LEU A 192 5.38 -9.00 21.25
N VAL A 193 5.60 -7.85 20.64
CA VAL A 193 5.48 -7.64 19.20
C VAL A 193 6.83 -7.18 18.68
N GLU A 194 7.45 -7.98 17.84
CA GLU A 194 8.79 -7.76 17.32
C GLU A 194 8.75 -7.78 15.79
N LEU A 195 9.28 -6.74 15.17
CA LEU A 195 9.39 -6.61 13.73
C LEU A 195 10.83 -6.27 13.38
N ASP A 196 11.51 -7.21 12.74
CA ASP A 196 12.89 -7.10 12.27
C ASP A 196 12.94 -7.06 10.74
N VAL A 197 13.71 -6.12 10.20
CA VAL A 197 13.97 -5.99 8.77
C VAL A 197 15.39 -6.48 8.48
N GLY A 198 15.49 -7.73 8.07
CA GLY A 198 16.77 -8.33 7.65
C GLY A 198 17.12 -7.97 6.20
N GLU A 199 18.29 -8.39 5.74
CA GLU A 199 18.76 -8.14 4.37
C GLU A 199 17.89 -8.84 3.31
N THR A 200 17.48 -10.08 3.57
CA THR A 200 16.73 -10.91 2.61
C THR A 200 15.28 -11.15 3.02
N THR A 201 14.95 -10.99 4.29
CA THR A 201 13.64 -11.36 4.85
C THR A 201 13.26 -10.43 5.97
N THR A 202 12.01 -10.02 5.98
CA THR A 202 11.39 -9.28 7.09
C THR A 202 10.60 -10.26 7.96
N LEU A 203 10.81 -10.21 9.26
CA LEU A 203 10.21 -11.09 10.26
C LEU A 203 9.33 -10.29 11.22
N LEU A 204 8.05 -10.63 11.31
CA LEU A 204 7.15 -10.18 12.36
C LEU A 204 6.83 -11.35 13.29
N ARG A 205 7.06 -11.17 14.58
CA ARG A 205 6.73 -12.13 15.63
C ARG A 205 5.84 -11.49 16.68
N ILE A 206 4.71 -12.12 16.98
CA ILE A 206 3.76 -11.68 18.00
C ILE A 206 3.56 -12.82 18.97
N CYS A 207 3.90 -12.57 20.23
CA CYS A 207 3.83 -13.59 21.30
C CYS A 207 2.97 -13.08 22.45
N ASN A 208 2.10 -13.91 23.00
CA ASN A 208 1.39 -13.62 24.23
C ASN A 208 1.32 -14.85 25.13
N GLU A 209 1.23 -14.61 26.44
CA GLU A 209 0.97 -15.68 27.40
C GLU A 209 -0.39 -16.31 27.15
N MET A 210 -0.45 -17.66 27.20
CA MET A 210 -1.71 -18.38 27.07
C MET A 210 -2.57 -18.16 28.32
N PRO A 211 -3.90 -18.03 28.15
CA PRO A 211 -4.81 -17.84 29.29
C PRO A 211 -4.77 -19.06 30.22
N LYS A 212 -4.78 -18.80 31.54
CA LYS A 212 -4.74 -19.84 32.58
C LYS A 212 -5.97 -20.75 32.59
N LYS A 213 -7.12 -20.25 32.09
CA LYS A 213 -8.35 -21.01 31.91
C LYS A 213 -8.68 -21.03 30.41
N LYS A 214 -8.88 -22.24 29.87
CA LYS A 214 -9.43 -22.39 28.51
C LYS A 214 -10.80 -21.70 28.48
N ARG A 215 -10.88 -20.54 27.83
CA ARG A 215 -12.19 -19.98 27.51
C ARG A 215 -12.75 -20.81 26.35
N GLU A 216 -13.88 -21.46 26.57
CA GLU A 216 -14.62 -22.09 25.48
C GLU A 216 -15.17 -21.00 24.57
N SER A 217 -14.34 -20.55 23.63
CA SER A 217 -14.77 -19.68 22.55
C SER A 217 -15.40 -20.55 21.46
N LYS A 218 -16.73 -20.71 21.51
CA LYS A 218 -17.50 -21.41 20.48
C LYS A 218 -17.54 -20.67 19.14
N LEU A 219 -16.94 -19.48 19.02
CA LEU A 219 -16.97 -18.62 17.85
C LEU A 219 -15.60 -18.05 17.50
N SER A 220 -14.60 -18.89 17.44
CA SER A 220 -13.39 -18.57 16.69
C SER A 220 -13.63 -19.00 15.23
N LEU A 221 -14.37 -18.20 14.49
CA LEU A 221 -14.32 -18.21 13.04
C LEU A 221 -12.93 -17.71 12.67
N GLY A 222 -11.98 -18.61 12.39
CA GLY A 222 -10.57 -18.33 12.08
C GLY A 222 -10.33 -17.51 10.80
N TYR A 223 -11.28 -16.66 10.43
CA TYR A 223 -11.25 -15.86 9.19
C TYR A 223 -10.18 -14.76 9.18
N GLY A 224 -9.86 -14.16 10.33
CA GLY A 224 -8.86 -13.09 10.37
C GLY A 224 -7.45 -13.56 10.00
N LEU A 225 -7.02 -14.69 10.58
CA LEU A 225 -5.70 -15.26 10.30
C LEU A 225 -5.61 -15.95 8.93
N SER A 226 -6.71 -16.54 8.43
CA SER A 226 -6.72 -17.19 7.10
C SER A 226 -6.55 -16.17 5.96
N GLY A 227 -7.18 -15.00 6.04
CA GLY A 227 -7.01 -13.95 5.04
C GLY A 227 -5.61 -13.33 5.04
N ILE A 228 -4.92 -13.31 6.19
CA ILE A 228 -3.53 -12.90 6.30
C ILE A 228 -2.62 -13.95 5.68
N GLN A 229 -2.85 -15.22 5.98
CA GLN A 229 -2.06 -16.33 5.41
C GLN A 229 -2.08 -16.32 3.88
N GLU A 230 -3.25 -16.21 3.27
CA GLU A 230 -3.39 -16.15 1.81
C GLU A 230 -2.55 -15.03 1.18
N ARG A 231 -2.54 -13.83 1.78
CA ARG A 231 -1.74 -12.69 1.29
C ARG A 231 -0.25 -12.88 1.45
N ILE A 232 0.16 -13.50 2.56
CA ILE A 232 1.57 -13.82 2.83
C ILE A 232 2.06 -14.86 1.81
N ASP A 233 1.25 -15.88 1.53
CA ASP A 233 1.54 -16.91 0.54
C ASP A 233 1.69 -16.31 -0.86
N LEU A 234 0.81 -15.36 -1.25
CA LEU A 234 0.92 -14.61 -2.51
C LEU A 234 2.19 -13.76 -2.61
N SER A 235 2.72 -13.31 -1.47
CA SER A 235 3.98 -12.57 -1.39
C SER A 235 5.22 -13.46 -1.38
N GLY A 236 5.05 -14.78 -1.47
CA GLY A 236 6.14 -15.76 -1.33
C GLY A 236 6.66 -15.90 0.09
N GLY A 237 5.90 -15.41 1.07
CA GLY A 237 6.24 -15.46 2.50
C GLY A 237 5.79 -16.75 3.18
N ARG A 238 5.96 -16.78 4.50
CA ARG A 238 5.53 -17.87 5.36
C ARG A 238 4.76 -17.33 6.56
N PHE A 239 3.66 -17.98 6.88
CA PHE A 239 2.83 -17.69 8.05
C PHE A 239 2.75 -18.92 8.96
N THR A 240 2.92 -18.71 10.25
CA THR A 240 2.66 -19.74 11.28
C THR A 240 1.96 -19.12 12.48
N ALA A 241 1.01 -19.83 13.04
CA ALA A 241 0.33 -19.44 14.28
C ALA A 241 0.03 -20.68 15.13
N GLY A 242 0.43 -20.65 16.39
CA GLY A 242 0.21 -21.79 17.27
C GLY A 242 0.83 -21.65 18.66
N PRO A 243 0.59 -22.64 19.53
CA PRO A 243 1.19 -22.66 20.86
C PRO A 243 2.65 -23.06 20.82
N GLU A 244 3.50 -22.27 21.47
CA GLU A 244 4.91 -22.57 21.74
C GLU A 244 5.13 -22.52 23.27
N GLY A 245 5.22 -23.68 23.90
CA GLY A 245 5.32 -23.77 25.37
C GLY A 245 4.09 -23.19 26.06
N ASN A 246 4.27 -22.11 26.83
CA ASN A 246 3.17 -21.40 27.53
C ASN A 246 2.74 -20.11 26.80
N GLN A 247 3.14 -19.95 25.55
CA GLN A 247 2.81 -18.79 24.75
C GLN A 247 2.05 -19.19 23.48
N TRP A 248 1.19 -18.29 23.01
CA TRP A 248 0.69 -18.32 21.64
C TRP A 248 1.59 -17.45 20.79
N VAL A 249 2.08 -17.98 19.69
CA VAL A 249 3.03 -17.29 18.82
C VAL A 249 2.46 -17.22 17.40
N VAL A 250 2.50 -16.02 16.83
CA VAL A 250 2.26 -15.76 15.41
C VAL A 250 3.57 -15.31 14.79
N THR A 251 3.97 -15.93 13.70
CA THR A 251 5.17 -15.57 12.96
C THR A 251 4.82 -15.33 11.50
N VAL A 252 5.29 -14.21 10.96
CA VAL A 252 5.16 -13.82 9.56
C VAL A 252 6.55 -13.56 9.01
N GLU A 253 6.92 -14.26 7.96
CA GLU A 253 8.15 -14.07 7.21
C GLU A 253 7.83 -13.62 5.80
N ILE A 254 8.37 -12.48 5.34
CA ILE A 254 8.17 -11.97 3.98
C ILE A 254 9.53 -11.72 3.36
N PRO A 255 9.84 -12.31 2.17
CA PRO A 255 11.09 -12.05 1.49
C PRO A 255 11.16 -10.59 1.03
N ASN A 256 12.30 -9.95 1.26
CA ASN A 256 12.58 -8.61 0.75
C ASN A 256 12.93 -8.74 -0.73
N ARG A 257 12.01 -8.31 -1.64
CA ARG A 257 12.24 -8.37 -3.08
C ARG A 257 13.45 -7.51 -3.47
N GLY A 258 14.59 -8.16 -3.60
CA GLY A 258 15.88 -7.57 -3.98
C GLY A 258 16.98 -8.60 -4.22
N SER A 259 16.82 -9.84 -3.69
CA SER A 259 17.89 -10.86 -3.75
C SER A 259 17.78 -11.86 -4.92
N GLU A 260 16.71 -11.86 -5.71
CA GLU A 260 16.55 -12.82 -6.82
C GLU A 260 17.12 -12.37 -8.18
N ALA A 261 17.63 -11.13 -8.30
CA ALA A 261 18.17 -10.65 -9.57
C ALA A 261 19.61 -11.09 -9.90
N GLU A 262 20.32 -11.75 -8.99
CA GLU A 262 21.73 -12.12 -9.18
C GLU A 262 22.01 -13.62 -9.44
N SER A 263 21.03 -14.52 -9.39
CA SER A 263 21.29 -15.96 -9.54
C SER A 263 20.94 -16.60 -10.88
N VAL A 264 20.46 -15.85 -11.89
CA VAL A 264 20.19 -16.41 -13.23
C VAL A 264 20.95 -15.62 -14.28
N GLY A 265 22.14 -16.10 -14.67
CA GLY A 265 22.79 -15.63 -15.88
C GLY A 265 24.29 -15.70 -15.92
N GLY A 266 24.89 -16.86 -15.59
CA GLY A 266 26.23 -17.19 -16.07
C GLY A 266 26.13 -17.99 -17.39
N PRO A 267 26.59 -17.48 -18.55
CA PRO A 267 26.65 -18.31 -19.73
C PRO A 267 27.83 -19.26 -19.60
N SER A 268 27.55 -20.55 -19.53
CA SER A 268 28.57 -21.61 -19.72
C SER A 268 29.10 -21.54 -21.15
N SER A 269 30.30 -21.00 -21.31
CA SER A 269 31.11 -21.15 -22.48
C SER A 269 31.54 -22.62 -22.58
N HIS A 270 30.96 -23.38 -23.47
CA HIS A 270 31.58 -24.61 -23.98
C HIS A 270 32.24 -24.32 -25.32
N THR A 271 33.55 -24.24 -25.23
CA THR A 271 34.50 -24.41 -26.34
C THR A 271 34.52 -25.88 -26.76
N ARG A 272 34.14 -26.14 -27.98
CA ARG A 272 34.84 -27.07 -28.91
C ARG A 272 34.28 -26.88 -30.33
#